data_f516c1111ffb14c36756e4e3fb603ada
#
_entry.id   f516c1111ffb14c36756e4e3fb603ada
#
_cell.length_a   1.000
_cell.length_b   1.000
_cell.length_c   1.000
_cell.angle_alpha   90.00
_cell.angle_beta   90.00
_cell.angle_gamma   90.00
#
_symmetry.space_group_name_H-M   'P 1'
#
loop_
_entity.id
_entity.type
_entity.pdbx_description
1 polymer ?
#
loop_
_entity_poly.entity_id
_entity_poly.type
_entity_poly.pdbx_seq_one_letter_code
_entity_poly.pdbx_strand_id
1 'polypeptide(L)'
;RYRGYPIEQLADNSSFVEVIFLLLYGELPNEIELSSFNKEITYHSLIHEDMKRFFDGYPMNAHPMGVLASTVAALSTFYPARVDGDIELNIIRLLAKVKTLAAFAYKKSIGQPLIYPKNELGFEENFLHMMFAVPAEDYTVDPTMAEALRLLLILHADHEQNCSTSTVRMVGSSHANLFISIAAGIGALWGALHGG
;
A
#
# COMPACT_ATOMS: atom_id res chain seq x y z
N ARG A 1 13.37 10.27 -13.18
CA ARG A 1 14.46 9.67 -12.36
C ARG A 1 14.01 9.59 -10.92
N TYR A 2 14.31 8.47 -10.25
CA TYR A 2 14.13 8.32 -8.80
C TYR A 2 15.50 8.32 -8.13
N ARG A 3 15.77 9.25 -7.21
CA ARG A 3 17.06 9.36 -6.49
C ARG A 3 18.29 9.30 -7.41
N GLY A 4 18.19 9.85 -8.63
CA GLY A 4 19.26 9.86 -9.63
C GLY A 4 19.25 8.70 -10.63
N TYR A 5 18.57 7.59 -10.33
CA TYR A 5 18.44 6.45 -11.25
C TYR A 5 17.45 6.75 -12.38
N PRO A 6 17.78 6.45 -13.65
CA PRO A 6 16.82 6.51 -14.75
C PRO A 6 15.66 5.56 -14.50
N ILE A 7 14.43 6.01 -14.80
CA ILE A 7 13.23 5.20 -14.54
C ILE A 7 13.20 3.94 -15.39
N GLU A 8 13.76 3.99 -16.60
CA GLU A 8 13.88 2.85 -17.51
C GLU A 8 14.73 1.74 -16.87
N GLN A 9 15.84 2.10 -16.25
CA GLN A 9 16.70 1.12 -15.56
C GLN A 9 15.99 0.46 -14.37
N LEU A 10 15.23 1.23 -13.62
CA LEU A 10 14.46 0.70 -12.49
C LEU A 10 13.32 -0.20 -12.98
N ALA A 11 12.62 0.20 -14.04
CA ALA A 11 11.56 -0.59 -14.63
C ALA A 11 12.07 -1.94 -15.18
N ASP A 12 13.24 -1.94 -15.82
CA ASP A 12 13.79 -3.14 -16.44
C ASP A 12 14.49 -4.09 -15.45
N ASN A 13 15.04 -3.57 -14.34
CA ASN A 13 15.98 -4.34 -13.51
C ASN A 13 15.62 -4.40 -12.01
N SER A 14 14.60 -3.70 -11.54
CA SER A 14 14.28 -3.65 -10.12
C SER A 14 12.89 -4.20 -9.82
N SER A 15 12.73 -4.83 -8.65
CA SER A 15 11.41 -5.08 -8.07
C SER A 15 10.79 -3.78 -7.56
N PHE A 16 9.47 -3.75 -7.37
CA PHE A 16 8.81 -2.60 -6.78
C PHE A 16 9.29 -2.35 -5.32
N VAL A 17 9.58 -3.41 -4.57
CA VAL A 17 10.08 -3.29 -3.20
C VAL A 17 11.47 -2.65 -3.14
N GLU A 18 12.36 -2.93 -4.12
CA GLU A 18 13.65 -2.23 -4.24
C GLU A 18 13.45 -0.73 -4.53
N VAL A 19 12.47 -0.39 -5.38
CA VAL A 19 12.14 1.01 -5.66
C VAL A 19 11.54 1.71 -4.44
N ILE A 20 10.69 1.05 -3.66
CA ILE A 20 10.23 1.58 -2.37
C ILE A 20 11.42 1.88 -1.45
N PHE A 21 12.34 0.92 -1.30
CA PHE A 21 13.52 1.09 -0.46
C PHE A 21 14.38 2.27 -0.94
N LEU A 22 14.63 2.36 -2.25
CA LEU A 22 15.35 3.48 -2.86
C LEU A 22 14.71 4.83 -2.55
N LEU A 23 13.39 4.95 -2.67
CA LEU A 23 12.68 6.20 -2.40
C LEU A 23 12.74 6.59 -0.92
N LEU A 24 12.69 5.62 -0.01
CA LEU A 24 12.74 5.85 1.44
C LEU A 24 14.16 6.20 1.91
N TYR A 25 15.14 5.40 1.53
CA TYR A 25 16.49 5.47 2.10
C TYR A 25 17.52 6.16 1.20
N GLY A 26 17.20 6.37 -0.09
CA GLY A 26 18.04 7.13 -1.03
C GLY A 26 18.99 6.28 -1.87
N GLU A 27 19.17 5.01 -1.54
CA GLU A 27 20.04 4.05 -2.22
C GLU A 27 19.29 2.74 -2.46
N LEU A 28 19.70 1.98 -3.48
CA LEU A 28 19.16 0.62 -3.70
C LEU A 28 19.66 -0.32 -2.60
N PRO A 29 18.82 -1.25 -2.12
CA PRO A 29 19.21 -2.18 -1.08
C PRO A 29 20.23 -3.21 -1.58
N ASN A 30 21.13 -3.63 -0.72
CA ASN A 30 21.87 -4.89 -0.94
C ASN A 30 20.95 -6.10 -0.66
N GLU A 31 21.44 -7.32 -0.96
CA GLU A 31 20.64 -8.55 -0.82
C GLU A 31 20.10 -8.78 0.60
N ILE A 32 20.90 -8.46 1.61
CA ILE A 32 20.52 -8.65 3.03
C ILE A 32 19.44 -7.65 3.42
N GLU A 33 19.60 -6.39 3.04
CA GLU A 33 18.62 -5.32 3.27
C GLU A 33 17.30 -5.61 2.58
N LEU A 34 17.36 -6.00 1.29
CA LEU A 34 16.18 -6.36 0.52
C LEU A 34 15.43 -7.54 1.14
N SER A 35 16.14 -8.59 1.52
CA SER A 35 15.56 -9.77 2.16
C SER A 35 14.87 -9.42 3.48
N SER A 36 15.54 -8.62 4.32
CA SER A 36 14.97 -8.15 5.59
C SER A 36 13.73 -7.28 5.38
N PHE A 37 13.81 -6.33 4.44
CA PHE A 37 12.72 -5.40 4.14
C PHE A 37 11.49 -6.12 3.55
N ASN A 38 11.70 -7.06 2.62
CA ASN A 38 10.64 -7.92 2.10
C ASN A 38 9.94 -8.72 3.20
N LYS A 39 10.73 -9.30 4.11
CA LYS A 39 10.23 -10.06 5.25
C LYS A 39 9.34 -9.19 6.14
N GLU A 40 9.77 -7.99 6.48
CA GLU A 40 8.99 -7.06 7.30
C GLU A 40 7.66 -6.68 6.61
N ILE A 41 7.67 -6.32 5.32
CA ILE A 41 6.45 -6.02 4.55
C ILE A 41 5.51 -7.24 4.54
N THR A 42 6.05 -8.44 4.30
CA THR A 42 5.25 -9.67 4.25
C THR A 42 4.55 -9.93 5.57
N TYR A 43 5.30 -9.93 6.67
CA TYR A 43 4.74 -10.25 8.00
C TYR A 43 3.81 -9.18 8.56
N HIS A 44 3.86 -7.96 8.03
CA HIS A 44 2.94 -6.87 8.41
C HIS A 44 1.72 -6.74 7.47
N SER A 45 1.55 -7.63 6.49
CA SER A 45 0.43 -7.57 5.52
C SER A 45 -0.94 -7.86 6.11
N LEU A 46 -1.03 -8.67 7.17
CA LEU A 46 -2.29 -8.90 7.87
C LEU A 46 -2.78 -7.64 8.59
N ILE A 47 -4.07 -7.38 8.50
CA ILE A 47 -4.75 -6.35 9.30
C ILE A 47 -5.37 -6.98 10.54
N HIS A 48 -5.66 -6.18 11.56
CA HIS A 48 -6.38 -6.63 12.75
C HIS A 48 -7.79 -7.09 12.36
N GLU A 49 -8.27 -8.20 12.91
CA GLU A 49 -9.59 -8.76 12.57
C GLU A 49 -10.74 -7.78 12.79
N ASP A 50 -10.68 -6.95 13.82
CA ASP A 50 -11.71 -5.94 14.07
C ASP A 50 -11.79 -4.88 12.98
N MET A 51 -10.75 -4.70 12.16
CA MET A 51 -10.81 -3.80 11.01
C MET A 51 -11.78 -4.27 9.93
N LYS A 52 -12.10 -5.57 9.88
CA LYS A 52 -13.10 -6.10 8.94
C LYS A 52 -14.49 -5.50 9.17
N ARG A 53 -14.81 -5.14 10.41
CA ARG A 53 -16.09 -4.50 10.75
C ARG A 53 -16.28 -3.14 10.08
N PHE A 54 -15.20 -2.42 9.74
CA PHE A 54 -15.31 -1.19 8.97
C PHE A 54 -15.86 -1.47 7.58
N PHE A 55 -15.42 -2.57 6.95
CA PHE A 55 -15.91 -2.96 5.61
C PHE A 55 -17.39 -3.36 5.64
N ASP A 56 -17.88 -3.93 6.74
CA ASP A 56 -19.31 -4.27 6.89
C ASP A 56 -20.20 -3.03 6.90
N GLY A 57 -19.67 -1.92 7.40
CA GLY A 57 -20.39 -0.63 7.47
C GLY A 57 -20.47 0.15 6.15
N TYR A 58 -19.66 -0.18 5.13
CA TYR A 58 -19.72 0.51 3.85
C TYR A 58 -20.81 -0.05 2.93
N PRO A 59 -21.52 0.82 2.20
CA PRO A 59 -22.42 0.37 1.13
C PRO A 59 -21.60 -0.30 0.01
N MET A 60 -22.23 -1.25 -0.71
CA MET A 60 -21.54 -1.98 -1.80
C MET A 60 -21.06 -1.05 -2.93
N ASN A 61 -21.75 0.05 -3.17
CA ASN A 61 -21.38 1.03 -4.18
C ASN A 61 -20.50 2.17 -3.63
N ALA A 62 -19.90 1.99 -2.44
CA ALA A 62 -18.96 2.97 -1.90
C ALA A 62 -17.75 3.14 -2.84
N HIS A 63 -17.35 4.38 -3.07
CA HIS A 63 -16.18 4.67 -3.89
C HIS A 63 -14.91 4.09 -3.22
N PRO A 64 -14.08 3.29 -3.93
CA PRO A 64 -12.95 2.58 -3.33
C PRO A 64 -11.92 3.52 -2.68
N MET A 65 -11.73 4.72 -3.22
CA MET A 65 -10.83 5.72 -2.63
C MET A 65 -11.33 6.22 -1.27
N GLY A 66 -12.64 6.40 -1.11
CA GLY A 66 -13.24 6.78 0.18
C GLY A 66 -13.10 5.67 1.23
N VAL A 67 -13.30 4.41 0.82
CA VAL A 67 -13.07 3.25 1.68
C VAL A 67 -11.60 3.16 2.07
N LEU A 68 -10.67 3.32 1.12
CA LEU A 68 -9.24 3.26 1.38
C LEU A 68 -8.79 4.39 2.33
N ALA A 69 -9.18 5.63 2.08
CA ALA A 69 -8.81 6.77 2.93
C ALA A 69 -9.29 6.58 4.37
N SER A 70 -10.55 6.16 4.56
CA SER A 70 -11.13 5.96 5.89
C SER A 70 -10.53 4.76 6.63
N THR A 71 -10.23 3.66 5.95
CA THR A 71 -9.60 2.49 6.57
C THR A 71 -8.13 2.72 6.89
N VAL A 72 -7.39 3.48 6.07
CA VAL A 72 -6.02 3.92 6.39
C VAL A 72 -6.03 4.85 7.60
N ALA A 73 -6.97 5.81 7.67
CA ALA A 73 -7.13 6.65 8.86
C ALA A 73 -7.43 5.82 10.12
N ALA A 74 -8.27 4.78 10.01
CA ALA A 74 -8.60 3.89 11.11
C ALA A 74 -7.38 3.12 11.65
N LEU A 75 -6.34 2.85 10.85
CA LEU A 75 -5.09 2.25 11.34
C LEU A 75 -4.46 3.05 12.49
N SER A 76 -4.67 4.36 12.54
CA SER A 76 -4.17 5.20 13.65
C SER A 76 -4.68 4.78 15.02
N THR A 77 -5.85 4.15 15.07
CA THR A 77 -6.46 3.68 16.33
C THR A 77 -5.92 2.32 16.76
N PHE A 78 -5.44 1.52 15.81
CA PHE A 78 -4.81 0.22 16.08
C PHE A 78 -3.30 0.34 16.36
N TYR A 79 -2.68 1.38 15.85
CA TYR A 79 -1.24 1.67 16.00
C TYR A 79 -1.06 3.10 16.53
N PRO A 80 -1.45 3.36 17.79
CA PRO A 80 -1.30 4.68 18.38
C PRO A 80 0.17 5.10 18.39
N ALA A 81 0.46 6.30 17.95
CA ALA A 81 1.81 6.85 17.96
C ALA A 81 2.32 6.91 19.41
N ARG A 82 3.43 6.23 19.69
CA ARG A 82 4.23 6.49 20.89
C ARG A 82 5.17 7.67 20.56
N VAL A 83 5.44 8.49 21.55
CA VAL A 83 6.11 9.78 21.40
C VAL A 83 7.53 9.68 20.80
N ASP A 84 8.18 8.51 20.89
CA ASP A 84 9.53 8.29 20.37
C ASP A 84 9.66 6.88 19.77
N GLY A 85 9.69 6.75 18.47
CA GLY A 85 10.44 5.65 17.88
C GLY A 85 9.78 4.74 16.85
N ASP A 86 8.48 4.81 16.56
CA ASP A 86 7.85 3.81 15.68
C ASP A 86 7.62 4.29 14.22
N ILE A 87 8.30 5.35 13.76
CA ILE A 87 8.04 5.90 12.42
C ILE A 87 8.39 4.88 11.32
N GLU A 88 9.54 4.22 11.41
CA GLU A 88 9.97 3.22 10.43
C GLU A 88 9.02 2.02 10.40
N LEU A 89 8.66 1.51 11.57
CA LEU A 89 7.70 0.41 11.68
C LEU A 89 6.32 0.81 11.15
N ASN A 90 5.89 2.05 11.34
CA ASN A 90 4.62 2.55 10.81
C ASN A 90 4.67 2.75 9.29
N ILE A 91 5.82 3.11 8.71
CA ILE A 91 6.04 3.11 7.26
C ILE A 91 5.86 1.68 6.71
N ILE A 92 6.51 0.70 7.30
CA ILE A 92 6.39 -0.71 6.91
C ILE A 92 4.94 -1.19 7.04
N ARG A 93 4.28 -0.87 8.15
CA ARG A 93 2.85 -1.20 8.36
C ARG A 93 1.95 -0.60 7.28
N LEU A 94 2.18 0.66 6.90
CA LEU A 94 1.42 1.30 5.82
C LEU A 94 1.64 0.59 4.49
N LEU A 95 2.90 0.42 4.07
CA LEU A 95 3.25 -0.25 2.82
C LEU A 95 2.63 -1.66 2.74
N ALA A 96 2.71 -2.40 3.83
CA ALA A 96 2.17 -3.75 3.91
C ALA A 96 0.64 -3.80 3.88
N LYS A 97 -0.03 -2.93 4.65
CA LYS A 97 -1.47 -3.00 4.89
C LYS A 97 -2.32 -2.28 3.85
N VAL A 98 -1.79 -1.25 3.18
CA VAL A 98 -2.55 -0.51 2.15
C VAL A 98 -2.98 -1.44 1.02
N LYS A 99 -2.10 -2.35 0.56
CA LYS A 99 -2.48 -3.35 -0.46
C LYS A 99 -3.61 -4.26 0.01
N THR A 100 -3.59 -4.68 1.29
CA THR A 100 -4.65 -5.54 1.88
C THR A 100 -5.96 -4.78 2.00
N LEU A 101 -5.92 -3.54 2.46
CA LEU A 101 -7.11 -2.68 2.57
C LEU A 101 -7.72 -2.38 1.19
N ALA A 102 -6.88 -2.13 0.18
CA ALA A 102 -7.34 -1.91 -1.20
C ALA A 102 -8.01 -3.17 -1.78
N ALA A 103 -7.40 -4.34 -1.59
CA ALA A 103 -7.99 -5.61 -2.03
C ALA A 103 -9.31 -5.90 -1.31
N PHE A 104 -9.39 -5.64 -0.01
CA PHE A 104 -10.63 -5.80 0.77
C PHE A 104 -11.73 -4.83 0.31
N ALA A 105 -11.38 -3.59 -0.02
CA ALA A 105 -12.32 -2.63 -0.59
C ALA A 105 -12.91 -3.15 -1.91
N TYR A 106 -12.07 -3.71 -2.78
CA TYR A 106 -12.51 -4.33 -4.03
C TYR A 106 -13.43 -5.53 -3.77
N LYS A 107 -13.02 -6.47 -2.91
CA LYS A 107 -13.83 -7.65 -2.55
C LYS A 107 -15.21 -7.25 -2.00
N LYS A 108 -15.25 -6.23 -1.15
CA LYS A 108 -16.51 -5.68 -0.62
C LYS A 108 -17.39 -5.13 -1.74
N SER A 109 -16.84 -4.38 -2.70
CA SER A 109 -17.60 -3.78 -3.79
C SER A 109 -18.27 -4.79 -4.72
N ILE A 110 -17.70 -5.99 -4.85
CA ILE A 110 -18.25 -7.08 -5.67
C ILE A 110 -18.99 -8.14 -4.84
N GLY A 111 -19.15 -7.93 -3.53
CA GLY A 111 -19.88 -8.84 -2.65
C GLY A 111 -19.23 -10.21 -2.44
N GLN A 112 -17.89 -10.28 -2.58
CA GLN A 112 -17.12 -11.52 -2.38
C GLN A 112 -16.45 -11.58 -0.99
N PRO A 113 -16.13 -12.79 -0.50
CA PRO A 113 -15.39 -12.96 0.74
C PRO A 113 -14.03 -12.27 0.71
N LEU A 114 -13.60 -11.73 1.86
CA LEU A 114 -12.27 -11.17 2.01
C LEU A 114 -11.22 -12.30 1.99
N ILE A 115 -10.19 -12.13 1.18
CA ILE A 115 -9.09 -13.09 1.02
C ILE A 115 -7.86 -12.56 1.74
N TYR A 116 -7.28 -13.39 2.62
CA TYR A 116 -6.10 -13.03 3.38
C TYR A 116 -4.82 -13.13 2.56
N PRO A 117 -3.79 -12.31 2.91
CA PRO A 117 -2.49 -12.43 2.29
C PRO A 117 -1.81 -13.76 2.62
N LYS A 118 -0.94 -14.22 1.74
CA LYS A 118 -0.10 -15.41 1.89
C LYS A 118 1.36 -15.01 2.00
N ASN A 119 2.08 -15.55 2.98
CA ASN A 119 3.48 -15.18 3.23
C ASN A 119 4.47 -15.71 2.17
N GLU A 120 4.08 -16.72 1.40
CA GLU A 120 4.88 -17.27 0.31
C GLU A 120 4.84 -16.44 -0.98
N LEU A 121 3.92 -15.49 -1.11
CA LEU A 121 3.76 -14.67 -2.31
C LEU A 121 4.51 -13.34 -2.20
N GLY A 122 5.06 -12.90 -3.33
CA GLY A 122 5.65 -11.57 -3.48
C GLY A 122 4.63 -10.44 -3.30
N PHE A 123 5.09 -9.19 -3.36
CA PHE A 123 4.24 -8.02 -3.09
C PHE A 123 3.06 -7.94 -4.05
N GLU A 124 3.31 -8.00 -5.35
CA GLU A 124 2.34 -7.88 -6.42
C GLU A 124 1.44 -9.12 -6.49
N GLU A 125 2.05 -10.30 -6.43
CA GLU A 125 1.32 -11.58 -6.44
C GLU A 125 0.35 -11.66 -5.27
N ASN A 126 0.76 -11.20 -4.10
CA ASN A 126 -0.08 -11.21 -2.90
C ASN A 126 -1.27 -10.26 -3.03
N PHE A 127 -1.06 -9.09 -3.63
CA PHE A 127 -2.15 -8.17 -3.93
C PHE A 127 -3.16 -8.77 -4.91
N LEU A 128 -2.67 -9.34 -6.02
CA LEU A 128 -3.53 -9.99 -7.03
C LEU A 128 -4.27 -11.21 -6.45
N HIS A 129 -3.58 -12.00 -5.61
CA HIS A 129 -4.22 -13.10 -4.89
C HIS A 129 -5.38 -12.61 -4.02
N MET A 130 -5.18 -11.59 -3.21
CA MET A 130 -6.24 -11.04 -2.36
C MET A 130 -7.39 -10.45 -3.16
N MET A 131 -7.13 -9.89 -4.34
CA MET A 131 -8.17 -9.32 -5.20
C MET A 131 -9.00 -10.39 -5.92
N PHE A 132 -8.37 -11.42 -6.45
CA PHE A 132 -9.02 -12.31 -7.43
C PHE A 132 -9.28 -13.74 -6.95
N ALA A 133 -8.55 -14.23 -5.95
CA ALA A 133 -8.83 -15.55 -5.38
C ALA A 133 -10.23 -15.60 -4.73
N VAL A 134 -10.83 -16.76 -4.75
CA VAL A 134 -12.09 -17.08 -4.05
C VAL A 134 -11.91 -18.36 -3.23
N PRO A 135 -12.62 -18.55 -2.10
CA PRO A 135 -12.44 -19.73 -1.27
C PRO A 135 -12.89 -21.05 -1.92
N ALA A 136 -13.63 -20.97 -3.03
CA ALA A 136 -14.25 -22.12 -3.68
C ALA A 136 -13.30 -22.90 -4.62
N GLU A 137 -12.16 -22.29 -5.00
CA GLU A 137 -11.22 -22.89 -5.96
C GLU A 137 -9.79 -22.42 -5.70
N ASP A 138 -8.82 -23.20 -6.19
CA ASP A 138 -7.41 -22.80 -6.16
C ASP A 138 -7.17 -21.66 -7.17
N TYR A 139 -6.43 -20.65 -6.73
CA TYR A 139 -6.06 -19.52 -7.56
C TYR A 139 -4.54 -19.41 -7.67
N THR A 140 -4.07 -19.42 -8.90
CA THR A 140 -2.67 -19.15 -9.23
C THR A 140 -2.57 -17.79 -9.92
N VAL A 141 -1.71 -16.93 -9.43
CA VAL A 141 -1.48 -15.62 -10.03
C VAL A 141 -0.81 -15.77 -11.40
N ASP A 142 -1.35 -15.08 -12.42
CA ASP A 142 -0.71 -15.01 -13.72
C ASP A 142 0.58 -14.16 -13.61
N PRO A 143 1.75 -14.71 -13.97
CA PRO A 143 3.02 -13.98 -13.91
C PRO A 143 3.02 -12.71 -14.76
N THR A 144 2.29 -12.71 -15.89
CA THR A 144 2.18 -11.52 -16.76
C THR A 144 1.43 -10.38 -16.06
N MET A 145 0.38 -10.72 -15.30
CA MET A 145 -0.36 -9.73 -14.51
C MET A 145 0.49 -9.19 -13.36
N ALA A 146 1.25 -10.04 -12.68
CA ALA A 146 2.16 -9.62 -11.61
C ALA A 146 3.25 -8.67 -12.14
N GLU A 147 3.85 -8.99 -13.28
CA GLU A 147 4.85 -8.16 -13.94
C GLU A 147 4.26 -6.83 -14.43
N ALA A 148 3.09 -6.83 -15.03
CA ALA A 148 2.42 -5.61 -15.45
C ALA A 148 2.11 -4.70 -14.24
N LEU A 149 1.65 -5.27 -13.13
CA LEU A 149 1.40 -4.53 -11.89
C LEU A 149 2.70 -3.95 -11.30
N ARG A 150 3.79 -4.74 -11.29
CA ARG A 150 5.12 -4.27 -10.85
C ARG A 150 5.53 -3.02 -11.62
N LEU A 151 5.45 -3.08 -12.95
CA LEU A 151 5.80 -1.94 -13.81
C LEU A 151 4.92 -0.73 -13.54
N LEU A 152 3.60 -0.91 -13.45
CA LEU A 152 2.67 0.17 -13.13
C LEU A 152 3.00 0.82 -11.78
N LEU A 153 3.28 0.04 -10.76
CA LEU A 153 3.62 0.55 -9.43
C LEU A 153 4.95 1.34 -9.45
N ILE A 154 5.98 0.84 -10.15
CA ILE A 154 7.26 1.54 -10.30
C ILE A 154 7.06 2.87 -11.03
N LEU A 155 6.33 2.87 -12.15
CA LEU A 155 6.12 4.06 -12.97
C LEU A 155 5.28 5.14 -12.27
N HIS A 156 4.48 4.75 -11.28
CA HIS A 156 3.60 5.65 -10.52
C HIS A 156 4.08 5.95 -9.10
N ALA A 157 5.26 5.45 -8.69
CA ALA A 157 5.71 5.54 -7.30
C ALA A 157 6.00 6.98 -6.84
N ASP A 158 6.46 7.85 -7.73
CA ASP A 158 6.75 9.25 -7.42
C ASP A 158 6.42 10.17 -8.61
N HIS A 159 5.68 11.23 -8.36
CA HIS A 159 5.32 12.28 -9.31
C HIS A 159 5.71 13.68 -8.80
N GLU A 160 6.83 13.79 -8.09
CA GLU A 160 7.33 15.04 -7.50
C GLU A 160 6.34 15.67 -6.50
N GLN A 161 6.34 17.01 -6.45
CA GLN A 161 5.52 17.80 -5.53
C GLN A 161 4.08 17.96 -6.07
N ASN A 162 3.32 16.88 -6.11
CA ASN A 162 1.91 16.89 -6.49
C ASN A 162 0.98 17.26 -5.31
N CYS A 163 -0.33 17.29 -5.56
CA CYS A 163 -1.33 17.65 -4.55
C CYS A 163 -1.33 16.70 -3.33
N SER A 164 -1.20 15.39 -3.54
CA SER A 164 -1.13 14.42 -2.44
C SER A 164 0.12 14.62 -1.60
N THR A 165 1.28 14.78 -2.24
CA THR A 165 2.56 15.03 -1.54
C THR A 165 2.47 16.32 -0.71
N SER A 166 1.92 17.40 -1.28
CA SER A 166 1.73 18.66 -0.59
C SER A 166 0.79 18.51 0.60
N THR A 167 -0.31 17.78 0.44
CA THR A 167 -1.28 17.52 1.50
C THR A 167 -0.67 16.71 2.64
N VAL A 168 0.05 15.62 2.34
CA VAL A 168 0.74 14.81 3.35
C VAL A 168 1.74 15.66 4.14
N ARG A 169 2.53 16.50 3.46
CA ARG A 169 3.50 17.38 4.12
C ARG A 169 2.81 18.43 4.99
N MET A 170 1.72 19.02 4.50
CA MET A 170 0.96 20.01 5.26
C MET A 170 0.36 19.41 6.53
N VAL A 171 -0.31 18.27 6.42
CA VAL A 171 -0.90 17.58 7.58
C VAL A 171 0.21 17.10 8.52
N GLY A 172 1.29 16.53 8.00
CA GLY A 172 2.44 16.09 8.79
C GLY A 172 3.14 17.23 9.55
N SER A 173 3.11 18.45 9.02
CA SER A 173 3.70 19.63 9.71
C SER A 173 2.99 19.98 11.03
N SER A 174 1.76 19.50 11.23
CA SER A 174 1.04 19.64 12.50
C SER A 174 1.41 18.55 13.53
N HIS A 175 2.40 17.70 13.23
CA HIS A 175 2.73 16.50 14.01
C HIS A 175 1.58 15.46 14.08
N ALA A 176 0.65 15.48 13.12
CA ALA A 176 -0.32 14.40 12.97
C ALA A 176 0.42 13.07 12.72
N ASN A 177 -0.15 11.96 13.21
CA ASN A 177 0.48 10.66 12.99
C ASN A 177 0.52 10.30 11.49
N LEU A 178 1.41 9.37 11.14
CA LEU A 178 1.66 8.99 9.75
C LEU A 178 0.41 8.48 9.03
N PHE A 179 -0.42 7.66 9.70
CA PHE A 179 -1.63 7.09 9.10
C PHE A 179 -2.64 8.18 8.70
N ILE A 180 -2.84 9.17 9.54
CA ILE A 180 -3.73 10.32 9.25
C ILE A 180 -3.15 11.17 8.12
N SER A 181 -1.84 11.43 8.13
CA SER A 181 -1.17 12.20 7.07
C SER A 181 -1.31 11.52 5.70
N ILE A 182 -1.12 10.21 5.63
CA ILE A 182 -1.29 9.43 4.40
C ILE A 182 -2.76 9.34 3.99
N ALA A 183 -3.69 9.15 4.93
CA ALA A 183 -5.12 9.15 4.62
C ALA A 183 -5.58 10.48 3.99
N ALA A 184 -5.04 11.61 4.46
CA ALA A 184 -5.29 12.92 3.86
C ALA A 184 -4.74 13.01 2.42
N GLY A 185 -3.56 12.45 2.17
CA GLY A 185 -2.99 12.33 0.82
C GLY A 185 -3.83 11.48 -0.12
N ILE A 186 -4.40 10.36 0.38
CA ILE A 186 -5.36 9.52 -0.37
C ILE A 186 -6.63 10.32 -0.68
N GLY A 187 -7.13 11.11 0.28
CA GLY A 187 -8.25 12.01 0.07
C GLY A 187 -7.98 13.06 -1.02
N ALA A 188 -6.76 13.62 -1.04
CA ALA A 188 -6.35 14.54 -2.11
C ALA A 188 -6.27 13.82 -3.47
N LEU A 189 -5.74 12.59 -3.51
CA LEU A 189 -5.66 11.78 -4.73
C LEU A 189 -7.05 11.47 -5.31
N TRP A 190 -8.07 11.37 -4.48
CA TRP A 190 -9.45 11.17 -4.92
C TRP A 190 -10.07 12.39 -5.60
N GLY A 191 -9.43 13.54 -5.59
CA GLY A 191 -9.91 14.74 -6.28
C GLY A 191 -9.95 14.57 -7.79
N ALA A 192 -11.04 14.98 -8.45
CA ALA A 192 -11.25 14.85 -9.90
C ALA A 192 -10.18 15.56 -10.77
N LEU A 193 -9.43 16.51 -10.20
CA LEU A 193 -8.33 17.20 -10.88
C LEU A 193 -6.95 16.61 -10.56
N HIS A 194 -6.90 15.49 -9.83
CA HIS A 194 -5.62 14.90 -9.41
C HIS A 194 -5.50 13.41 -9.81
N GLY A 195 -6.47 12.57 -9.55
CA GLY A 195 -6.36 11.16 -9.89
C GLY A 195 -7.67 10.36 -9.75
N GLY A 196 -8.62 10.90 -9.01
CA GLY A 196 -9.90 10.23 -8.71
C GLY A 196 -10.96 10.29 -9.77
#